data_3dfa9d3e3f212248276b13f5734dd699
#
_entry.id   3dfa9d3e3f212248276b13f5734dd699
#
_cell.length_a   1.000
_cell.length_b   1.000
_cell.length_c   1.000
_cell.angle_alpha   90.00
_cell.angle_beta   90.00
_cell.angle_gamma   90.00
#
_symmetry.space_group_name_H-M   'P 1'
#
loop_
_entity.id
_entity.type
_entity.pdbx_description
1 polymer ?
#
loop_
_entity_poly.entity_id
_entity_poly.type
_entity_poly.pdbx_seq_one_letter_code
_entity_poly.pdbx_strand_id
1 'polypeptide(L)'
;AGLGSSNLYIWSYEISYYQYLYPYNNYHILLDNFKYFKEFGGNYIYPEGTWENMNNPGFAKLRDYINSKGMFDVNSDYNELVDKFFKYYFREAAPVMRKYFNEVQVNLTINENITGGRVHSYGLSDNRVWPEALVTGWLNSFDVAQNEILKYKDTDSELYEALSKHILIESLFPRYVLCTKYDKSFSASQIKEMRKSFLKDFEDLGN
;
A
#
# COMPACT_ATOMS: atom_id res chain seq x y z
N ALA A 1 2.95 23.88 31.42
CA ALA A 1 1.76 24.66 31.09
C ALA A 1 0.99 23.85 30.06
N GLY A 2 -0.08 23.18 30.49
CA GLY A 2 -0.96 22.44 29.56
C GLY A 2 -1.63 23.44 28.62
N LEU A 3 -1.63 23.13 27.33
CA LEU A 3 -2.48 23.84 26.39
C LEU A 3 -3.93 23.53 26.85
N GLY A 4 -4.61 24.51 27.43
CA GLY A 4 -5.96 24.39 27.97
C GLY A 4 -7.06 24.27 26.92
N SER A 5 -6.76 23.66 25.78
CA SER A 5 -7.68 23.44 24.67
C SER A 5 -8.09 21.96 24.66
N SER A 6 -9.36 21.70 24.94
CA SER A 6 -9.97 20.37 24.84
C SER A 6 -10.36 19.99 23.40
N ASN A 7 -10.04 20.83 22.39
CA ASN A 7 -10.47 20.64 21.01
C ASN A 7 -9.29 20.90 20.07
N LEU A 8 -8.40 19.90 19.94
CA LEU A 8 -7.30 19.95 18.99
C LEU A 8 -7.73 19.34 17.65
N TYR A 9 -7.39 20.04 16.57
CA TYR A 9 -7.44 19.51 15.22
C TYR A 9 -6.05 18.98 14.86
N ILE A 10 -5.98 17.69 14.50
CA ILE A 10 -4.74 17.02 14.14
C ILE A 10 -4.72 16.78 12.63
N TRP A 11 -3.70 17.28 11.97
CA TRP A 11 -3.40 16.96 10.58
C TRP A 11 -2.22 15.99 10.57
N SER A 12 -2.49 14.75 10.15
CA SER A 12 -1.51 13.67 10.13
C SER A 12 -1.13 13.31 8.71
N TYR A 13 0.17 13.20 8.43
CA TYR A 13 0.69 12.77 7.14
C TYR A 13 0.97 11.27 7.18
N GLU A 14 0.45 10.52 6.21
CA GLU A 14 0.45 9.06 6.31
C GLU A 14 1.11 8.33 5.15
N ILE A 15 1.68 9.06 4.21
CA ILE A 15 2.39 8.53 3.04
C ILE A 15 3.70 9.27 2.81
N SER A 16 4.53 8.77 1.88
CA SER A 16 5.68 9.54 1.38
C SER A 16 5.25 10.43 0.22
N TYR A 17 5.29 11.75 0.41
CA TYR A 17 4.92 12.74 -0.62
C TYR A 17 5.93 12.88 -1.75
N TYR A 18 7.12 12.25 -1.63
CA TYR A 18 8.10 12.19 -2.72
C TYR A 18 8.04 10.89 -3.52
N GLN A 19 7.34 9.87 -3.00
CA GLN A 19 7.42 8.50 -3.50
C GLN A 19 6.04 7.82 -3.45
N TYR A 20 5.03 8.37 -4.13
CA TYR A 20 3.64 7.91 -4.10
C TYR A 20 3.43 6.44 -4.48
N LEU A 21 4.29 5.90 -5.36
CA LEU A 21 4.19 4.50 -5.80
C LEU A 21 4.88 3.52 -4.85
N TYR A 22 5.60 4.01 -3.84
CA TYR A 22 6.28 3.15 -2.87
C TYR A 22 5.41 2.93 -1.63
N PRO A 23 5.43 1.72 -1.04
CA PRO A 23 4.74 1.47 0.22
C PRO A 23 5.41 2.27 1.36
N TYR A 24 4.61 2.78 2.28
CA TYR A 24 5.06 3.52 3.45
C TYR A 24 4.68 2.76 4.73
N ASN A 25 5.68 2.44 5.57
CA ASN A 25 5.51 1.52 6.69
C ASN A 25 4.99 2.22 7.95
N ASN A 26 3.71 2.52 8.01
CA ASN A 26 3.07 3.10 9.19
C ASN A 26 1.78 2.41 9.63
N TYR A 27 1.36 1.32 8.98
CA TYR A 27 0.06 0.69 9.23
C TYR A 27 -0.14 0.26 10.70
N HIS A 28 0.90 -0.30 11.31
CA HIS A 28 0.87 -0.84 12.67
C HIS A 28 0.78 0.23 13.77
N ILE A 29 1.10 1.50 13.45
CA ILE A 29 1.07 2.60 14.43
C ILE A 29 -0.17 3.49 14.29
N LEU A 30 -1.00 3.33 13.26
CA LEU A 30 -2.12 4.24 12.99
C LEU A 30 -3.13 4.27 14.15
N LEU A 31 -3.52 3.10 14.66
CA LEU A 31 -4.47 3.03 15.78
C LEU A 31 -3.88 3.58 17.08
N ASP A 32 -2.60 3.34 17.34
CA ASP A 32 -1.92 3.88 18.52
C ASP A 32 -1.79 5.41 18.43
N ASN A 33 -1.57 5.95 17.23
CA ASN A 33 -1.61 7.39 17.01
C ASN A 33 -2.99 7.97 17.37
N PHE A 34 -4.09 7.34 16.95
CA PHE A 34 -5.44 7.80 17.30
C PHE A 34 -5.73 7.74 18.80
N LYS A 35 -5.29 6.69 19.49
CA LYS A 35 -5.37 6.61 20.96
C LYS A 35 -4.61 7.77 21.61
N TYR A 36 -3.37 7.98 21.16
CA TYR A 36 -2.52 9.07 21.65
C TYR A 36 -3.17 10.44 21.39
N PHE A 37 -3.64 10.71 20.17
CA PHE A 37 -4.29 11.98 19.85
C PHE A 37 -5.53 12.23 20.74
N LYS A 38 -6.35 11.20 20.94
CA LYS A 38 -7.52 11.29 21.83
C LYS A 38 -7.15 11.60 23.26
N GLU A 39 -6.10 10.95 23.81
CA GLU A 39 -5.59 11.17 25.15
C GLU A 39 -5.16 12.63 25.39
N PHE A 40 -4.56 13.26 24.36
CA PHE A 40 -4.09 14.64 24.43
C PHE A 40 -5.09 15.69 23.91
N GLY A 41 -6.37 15.33 23.77
CA GLY A 41 -7.44 16.26 23.43
C GLY A 41 -7.66 16.49 21.93
N GLY A 42 -7.14 15.60 21.08
CA GLY A 42 -7.44 15.57 19.65
C GLY A 42 -8.85 15.04 19.40
N ASN A 43 -9.77 15.92 19.05
CA ASN A 43 -11.16 15.56 18.75
C ASN A 43 -11.45 15.55 17.25
N TYR A 44 -10.59 16.17 16.46
CA TYR A 44 -10.71 16.25 15.01
C TYR A 44 -9.38 15.79 14.39
N ILE A 45 -9.45 14.81 13.50
CA ILE A 45 -8.27 14.24 12.85
C ILE A 45 -8.51 14.26 11.34
N TYR A 46 -7.50 14.73 10.61
CA TYR A 46 -7.43 14.65 9.17
C TYR A 46 -6.19 13.82 8.78
N PRO A 47 -6.37 12.51 8.52
CA PRO A 47 -5.28 11.68 8.01
C PRO A 47 -5.11 11.97 6.52
N GLU A 48 -4.07 12.71 6.16
CA GLU A 48 -3.76 13.02 4.78
C GLU A 48 -3.09 11.83 4.11
N GLY A 49 -3.81 11.26 3.14
CA GLY A 49 -3.34 10.19 2.28
C GLY A 49 -2.73 10.70 0.97
N THR A 50 -3.03 10.01 -0.11
CA THR A 50 -2.56 10.36 -1.45
C THR A 50 -3.25 11.63 -1.96
N TRP A 51 -2.47 12.47 -2.64
CA TRP A 51 -2.99 13.59 -3.39
C TRP A 51 -3.86 13.07 -4.55
N GLU A 52 -5.09 13.57 -4.65
CA GLU A 52 -6.09 13.14 -5.61
C GLU A 52 -6.65 11.72 -5.40
N ASN A 53 -7.63 11.33 -6.21
CA ASN A 53 -8.32 10.04 -6.14
C ASN A 53 -7.52 8.91 -6.82
N MET A 54 -6.22 8.85 -6.58
CA MET A 54 -5.35 7.88 -7.21
C MET A 54 -5.55 6.47 -6.64
N ASN A 55 -5.53 5.47 -7.51
CA ASN A 55 -5.48 4.06 -7.14
C ASN A 55 -4.02 3.66 -6.87
N ASN A 56 -3.44 4.22 -5.82
CA ASN A 56 -2.04 3.99 -5.48
C ASN A 56 -1.80 2.59 -4.92
N PRO A 57 -0.66 1.97 -5.29
CA PRO A 57 -0.19 0.73 -4.67
C PRO A 57 0.28 0.96 -3.23
N GLY A 58 0.84 -0.08 -2.63
CA GLY A 58 1.36 -0.02 -1.26
C GLY A 58 0.24 -0.05 -0.25
N PHE A 59 -0.84 -0.74 -0.56
CA PHE A 59 -1.99 -0.97 0.33
C PHE A 59 -2.64 0.32 0.85
N ALA A 60 -2.74 1.35 -0.01
CA ALA A 60 -3.39 2.61 0.34
C ALA A 60 -4.82 2.38 0.86
N LYS A 61 -5.59 1.46 0.24
CA LYS A 61 -6.95 1.11 0.67
C LYS A 61 -7.01 0.44 2.04
N LEU A 62 -5.99 -0.32 2.42
CA LEU A 62 -5.86 -0.86 3.79
C LEU A 62 -5.67 0.28 4.79
N ARG A 63 -4.84 1.28 4.46
CA ARG A 63 -4.63 2.46 5.32
C ARG A 63 -5.94 3.23 5.50
N ASP A 64 -6.66 3.51 4.41
CA ASP A 64 -7.97 4.17 4.45
C ASP A 64 -8.96 3.41 5.34
N TYR A 65 -8.96 2.07 5.25
CA TYR A 65 -9.82 1.21 6.06
C TYR A 65 -9.45 1.26 7.55
N ILE A 66 -8.15 1.15 7.89
CA ILE A 66 -7.67 1.24 9.28
C ILE A 66 -8.01 2.62 9.87
N ASN A 67 -7.75 3.69 9.12
CA ASN A 67 -8.07 5.06 9.53
C ASN A 67 -9.56 5.23 9.81
N SER A 68 -10.41 4.80 8.89
CA SER A 68 -11.88 4.91 9.05
C SER A 68 -12.36 4.17 10.30
N LYS A 69 -11.82 2.98 10.56
CA LYS A 69 -12.18 2.18 11.73
C LYS A 69 -11.63 2.77 13.03
N GLY A 70 -10.36 3.20 13.02
CA GLY A 70 -9.69 3.80 14.17
C GLY A 70 -10.29 5.14 14.57
N MET A 71 -10.70 5.97 13.62
CA MET A 71 -11.42 7.22 13.91
C MET A 71 -12.80 6.97 14.52
N PHE A 72 -13.47 5.88 14.14
CA PHE A 72 -14.75 5.49 14.73
C PHE A 72 -14.57 4.86 16.12
N ASP A 73 -13.59 3.95 16.27
CA ASP A 73 -13.26 3.30 17.54
C ASP A 73 -11.74 3.12 17.66
N VAL A 74 -11.11 3.94 18.49
CA VAL A 74 -9.66 3.91 18.76
C VAL A 74 -9.19 2.61 19.43
N ASN A 75 -10.11 1.80 19.99
CA ASN A 75 -9.79 0.52 20.62
C ASN A 75 -9.90 -0.67 19.66
N SER A 76 -10.13 -0.42 18.36
CA SER A 76 -10.11 -1.47 17.35
C SER A 76 -8.80 -2.28 17.41
N ASP A 77 -8.88 -3.58 17.17
CA ASP A 77 -7.71 -4.45 17.05
C ASP A 77 -7.11 -4.37 15.65
N TYR A 78 -5.84 -4.01 15.56
CA TYR A 78 -5.12 -3.87 14.28
C TYR A 78 -5.11 -5.17 13.47
N ASN A 79 -4.80 -6.30 14.10
CA ASN A 79 -4.68 -7.58 13.39
C ASN A 79 -6.05 -8.03 12.87
N GLU A 80 -7.10 -7.86 13.68
CA GLU A 80 -8.47 -8.17 13.27
C GLU A 80 -8.91 -7.31 12.07
N LEU A 81 -8.58 -6.01 12.07
CA LEU A 81 -8.89 -5.13 10.94
C LEU A 81 -8.15 -5.55 9.68
N VAL A 82 -6.86 -5.84 9.79
CA VAL A 82 -6.06 -6.28 8.64
C VAL A 82 -6.57 -7.60 8.11
N ASP A 83 -6.87 -8.59 8.96
CA ASP A 83 -7.40 -9.89 8.53
C ASP A 83 -8.76 -9.75 7.83
N LYS A 84 -9.65 -8.93 8.38
CA LYS A 84 -10.93 -8.60 7.73
C LYS A 84 -10.74 -7.93 6.37
N PHE A 85 -9.83 -6.94 6.29
CA PHE A 85 -9.54 -6.28 5.02
C PHE A 85 -9.10 -7.28 3.96
N PHE A 86 -8.07 -8.08 4.21
CA PHE A 86 -7.58 -9.04 3.24
C PHE A 86 -8.67 -10.04 2.82
N LYS A 87 -9.40 -10.60 3.79
CA LYS A 87 -10.48 -11.56 3.54
C LYS A 87 -11.56 -11.01 2.59
N TYR A 88 -11.96 -9.77 2.75
CA TYR A 88 -13.08 -9.20 1.99
C TYR A 88 -12.63 -8.45 0.73
N TYR A 89 -11.46 -7.85 0.75
CA TYR A 89 -10.93 -7.06 -0.35
C TYR A 89 -10.29 -7.92 -1.45
N PHE A 90 -9.63 -9.02 -1.07
CA PHE A 90 -8.96 -9.92 -2.00
C PHE A 90 -9.60 -11.30 -2.15
N ARG A 91 -10.55 -11.67 -1.30
CA ARG A 91 -11.27 -12.95 -1.34
C ARG A 91 -10.27 -14.14 -1.35
N GLU A 92 -10.35 -15.02 -2.35
CA GLU A 92 -9.47 -16.19 -2.48
C GLU A 92 -7.99 -15.84 -2.67
N ALA A 93 -7.70 -14.68 -3.25
CA ALA A 93 -6.33 -14.19 -3.35
C ALA A 93 -5.78 -13.66 -2.01
N ALA A 94 -6.61 -13.57 -0.95
CA ALA A 94 -6.21 -13.02 0.34
C ALA A 94 -4.95 -13.65 0.94
N PRO A 95 -4.76 -14.99 0.94
CA PRO A 95 -3.56 -15.58 1.53
C PRO A 95 -2.26 -15.12 0.85
N VAL A 96 -2.24 -15.10 -0.47
CA VAL A 96 -1.05 -14.70 -1.23
C VAL A 96 -0.81 -13.19 -1.14
N MET A 97 -1.85 -12.36 -1.18
CA MET A 97 -1.75 -10.92 -1.03
C MET A 97 -1.34 -10.52 0.39
N ARG A 98 -1.81 -11.24 1.42
CA ARG A 98 -1.37 -11.06 2.80
C ARG A 98 0.10 -11.41 2.98
N LYS A 99 0.57 -12.48 2.35
CA LYS A 99 1.99 -12.86 2.36
C LYS A 99 2.84 -11.74 1.74
N TYR A 100 2.46 -11.25 0.56
CA TYR A 100 3.12 -10.12 -0.10
C TYR A 100 3.18 -8.88 0.82
N PHE A 101 2.05 -8.49 1.43
CA PHE A 101 2.00 -7.40 2.40
C PHE A 101 3.00 -7.58 3.54
N ASN A 102 3.02 -8.76 4.16
CA ASN A 102 3.92 -9.06 5.27
C ASN A 102 5.39 -8.98 4.86
N GLU A 103 5.74 -9.50 3.68
CA GLU A 103 7.10 -9.42 3.14
C GLU A 103 7.54 -7.96 2.89
N VAL A 104 6.65 -7.12 2.37
CA VAL A 104 6.89 -5.68 2.20
C VAL A 104 7.12 -5.02 3.56
N GLN A 105 6.29 -5.31 4.58
CA GLN A 105 6.43 -4.74 5.92
C GLN A 105 7.76 -5.17 6.57
N VAL A 106 8.11 -6.44 6.50
CA VAL A 106 9.40 -6.97 7.02
C VAL A 106 10.56 -6.28 6.33
N ASN A 107 10.51 -6.17 5.01
CA ASN A 107 11.58 -5.53 4.24
C ASN A 107 11.77 -4.05 4.60
N LEU A 108 10.68 -3.31 4.76
CA LEU A 108 10.72 -1.91 5.19
C LEU A 108 11.25 -1.76 6.61
N THR A 109 10.87 -2.63 7.53
CA THR A 109 11.37 -2.63 8.92
C THR A 109 12.87 -2.92 8.99
N ILE A 110 13.37 -3.90 8.24
CA ILE A 110 14.80 -4.21 8.18
C ILE A 110 15.63 -3.03 7.62
N ASN A 111 15.05 -2.27 6.69
CA ASN A 111 15.71 -1.17 6.01
C ASN A 111 15.30 0.22 6.56
N GLU A 112 14.75 0.30 7.75
CA GLU A 112 14.27 1.57 8.33
C GLU A 112 15.36 2.65 8.42
N ASN A 113 16.59 2.26 8.69
CA ASN A 113 17.75 3.16 8.70
C ASN A 113 18.04 3.80 7.33
N ILE A 114 17.61 3.19 6.23
CA ILE A 114 17.74 3.71 4.86
C ILE A 114 16.50 4.52 4.49
N THR A 115 15.31 3.98 4.74
CA THR A 115 14.03 4.61 4.37
C THR A 115 13.73 5.86 5.19
N GLY A 116 14.22 5.90 6.44
CA GLY A 116 14.25 7.08 7.28
C GLY A 116 12.93 7.53 7.87
N GLY A 117 11.84 6.80 7.72
CA GLY A 117 10.53 7.05 8.37
C GLY A 117 9.92 8.46 8.20
N ARG A 118 10.42 9.27 7.26
CA ARG A 118 9.96 10.64 7.04
C ARG A 118 9.09 10.73 5.78
N VAL A 119 7.99 11.47 5.87
CA VAL A 119 7.06 11.71 4.74
C VAL A 119 7.71 12.37 3.51
N HIS A 120 8.83 13.04 3.69
CA HIS A 120 9.64 13.68 2.62
C HIS A 120 11.01 13.04 2.46
N SER A 121 11.11 11.71 2.57
CA SER A 121 12.36 10.98 2.38
C SER A 121 12.45 10.38 0.99
N TYR A 122 13.62 10.49 0.36
CA TYR A 122 13.95 9.74 -0.86
C TYR A 122 14.46 8.32 -0.57
N GLY A 123 14.63 7.95 0.70
CA GLY A 123 15.16 6.65 1.11
C GLY A 123 14.34 5.46 0.61
N LEU A 124 13.01 5.64 0.43
CA LEU A 124 12.16 4.62 -0.15
C LEU A 124 12.53 4.24 -1.59
N SER A 125 13.22 5.10 -2.35
CA SER A 125 13.67 4.78 -3.70
C SER A 125 15.10 4.26 -3.77
N ASP A 126 15.74 3.96 -2.65
CA ASP A 126 17.09 3.38 -2.61
C ASP A 126 17.05 1.91 -3.06
N ASN A 127 17.94 1.55 -4.01
CA ASN A 127 17.97 0.18 -4.58
C ASN A 127 18.29 -0.88 -3.52
N ARG A 128 18.99 -0.52 -2.45
CA ARG A 128 19.32 -1.44 -1.35
C ARG A 128 18.08 -1.94 -0.62
N VAL A 129 17.01 -1.12 -0.60
CA VAL A 129 15.74 -1.49 0.02
C VAL A 129 14.99 -2.53 -0.82
N TRP A 130 15.12 -2.47 -2.14
CA TRP A 130 14.32 -3.28 -3.07
C TRP A 130 15.22 -4.13 -3.99
N PRO A 131 15.90 -5.16 -3.50
CA PRO A 131 16.71 -6.04 -4.34
C PRO A 131 15.89 -6.64 -5.50
N GLU A 132 16.49 -6.72 -6.69
CA GLU A 132 15.83 -7.18 -7.92
C GLU A 132 15.15 -8.54 -7.75
N ALA A 133 15.84 -9.51 -7.14
CA ALA A 133 15.30 -10.85 -6.90
C ALA A 133 14.05 -10.84 -6.02
N LEU A 134 13.99 -9.98 -4.99
CA LEU A 134 12.83 -9.81 -4.12
C LEU A 134 11.64 -9.27 -4.92
N VAL A 135 11.87 -8.17 -5.64
CA VAL A 135 10.83 -7.49 -6.42
C VAL A 135 10.29 -8.38 -7.54
N THR A 136 11.17 -9.10 -8.25
CA THR A 136 10.78 -10.09 -9.27
C THR A 136 9.98 -11.24 -8.67
N GLY A 137 10.35 -11.72 -7.48
CA GLY A 137 9.62 -12.76 -6.77
C GLY A 137 8.18 -12.35 -6.45
N TRP A 138 7.94 -11.09 -6.14
CA TRP A 138 6.59 -10.59 -5.89
C TRP A 138 5.70 -10.58 -7.14
N LEU A 139 6.24 -10.39 -8.34
CA LEU A 139 5.43 -10.47 -9.57
C LEU A 139 4.78 -11.85 -9.73
N ASN A 140 5.50 -12.93 -9.38
CA ASN A 140 4.92 -14.28 -9.39
C ASN A 140 3.75 -14.39 -8.39
N SER A 141 3.79 -13.67 -7.28
CA SER A 141 2.68 -13.67 -6.32
C SER A 141 1.41 -13.05 -6.91
N PHE A 142 1.54 -12.04 -7.75
CA PHE A 142 0.36 -11.45 -8.42
C PHE A 142 -0.23 -12.39 -9.48
N ASP A 143 0.60 -13.15 -10.21
CA ASP A 143 0.12 -14.19 -11.13
C ASP A 143 -0.66 -15.27 -10.37
N VAL A 144 -0.15 -15.72 -9.22
CA VAL A 144 -0.87 -16.64 -8.33
C VAL A 144 -2.19 -16.03 -7.86
N ALA A 145 -2.18 -14.78 -7.40
CA ALA A 145 -3.37 -14.07 -6.94
C ALA A 145 -4.45 -13.99 -8.04
N GLN A 146 -4.07 -13.67 -9.28
CA GLN A 146 -4.97 -13.66 -10.42
C GLN A 146 -5.57 -15.05 -10.70
N ASN A 147 -4.78 -16.10 -10.59
CA ASN A 147 -5.25 -17.47 -10.80
C ASN A 147 -6.28 -17.90 -9.74
N GLU A 148 -6.11 -17.49 -8.46
CA GLU A 148 -7.03 -17.82 -7.38
C GLU A 148 -8.45 -17.25 -7.60
N ILE A 149 -8.56 -16.14 -8.33
CA ILE A 149 -9.84 -15.49 -8.60
C ILE A 149 -10.48 -15.88 -9.95
N LEU A 150 -9.79 -16.68 -10.79
CA LEU A 150 -10.28 -17.06 -12.12
C LEU A 150 -11.67 -17.70 -12.12
N LYS A 151 -12.03 -18.39 -11.04
CA LYS A 151 -13.35 -19.02 -10.88
C LYS A 151 -14.52 -18.03 -10.97
N TYR A 152 -14.28 -16.74 -10.67
CA TYR A 152 -15.31 -15.71 -10.76
C TYR A 152 -15.53 -15.21 -12.18
N LYS A 153 -14.57 -15.43 -13.10
CA LYS A 153 -14.63 -14.91 -14.46
C LYS A 153 -15.94 -15.28 -15.20
N ASP A 154 -16.39 -16.52 -14.98
CA ASP A 154 -17.59 -17.05 -15.65
C ASP A 154 -18.82 -17.06 -14.73
N THR A 155 -18.66 -16.91 -13.41
CA THR A 155 -19.74 -17.00 -12.43
C THR A 155 -20.17 -15.65 -11.87
N ASP A 156 -19.27 -14.67 -11.82
CA ASP A 156 -19.51 -13.31 -11.32
C ASP A 156 -18.46 -12.37 -11.93
N SER A 157 -18.70 -11.90 -13.15
CA SER A 157 -17.75 -11.07 -13.89
C SER A 157 -17.47 -9.73 -13.22
N GLU A 158 -18.45 -9.13 -12.55
CA GLU A 158 -18.26 -7.84 -11.84
C GLU A 158 -17.30 -8.01 -10.67
N LEU A 159 -17.48 -9.09 -9.89
CA LEU A 159 -16.57 -9.42 -8.80
C LEU A 159 -15.16 -9.74 -9.33
N TYR A 160 -15.07 -10.50 -10.44
CA TYR A 160 -13.78 -10.80 -11.07
C TYR A 160 -13.03 -9.53 -11.47
N GLU A 161 -13.70 -8.60 -12.14
CA GLU A 161 -13.11 -7.31 -12.56
C GLU A 161 -12.66 -6.48 -11.36
N ALA A 162 -13.49 -6.40 -10.31
CA ALA A 162 -13.13 -5.69 -9.08
C ALA A 162 -11.88 -6.29 -8.41
N LEU A 163 -11.84 -7.62 -8.24
CA LEU A 163 -10.70 -8.30 -7.62
C LEU A 163 -9.44 -8.20 -8.48
N SER A 164 -9.57 -8.33 -9.81
CA SER A 164 -8.46 -8.14 -10.75
C SER A 164 -7.88 -6.74 -10.64
N LYS A 165 -8.74 -5.71 -10.53
CA LYS A 165 -8.33 -4.33 -10.32
C LYS A 165 -7.57 -4.16 -8.99
N HIS A 166 -8.05 -4.76 -7.90
CA HIS A 166 -7.37 -4.70 -6.60
C HIS A 166 -5.96 -5.29 -6.65
N ILE A 167 -5.80 -6.44 -7.31
CA ILE A 167 -4.50 -7.10 -7.49
C ILE A 167 -3.60 -6.26 -8.40
N LEU A 168 -4.14 -5.73 -9.50
CA LEU A 168 -3.41 -4.89 -10.45
C LEU A 168 -2.83 -3.65 -9.79
N ILE A 169 -3.62 -2.96 -8.94
CA ILE A 169 -3.16 -1.78 -8.20
C ILE A 169 -1.89 -2.11 -7.40
N GLU A 170 -1.89 -3.19 -6.63
CA GLU A 170 -0.73 -3.55 -5.81
C GLU A 170 0.49 -3.99 -6.63
N SER A 171 0.28 -4.49 -7.85
CA SER A 171 1.37 -4.85 -8.77
C SER A 171 2.12 -3.65 -9.35
N LEU A 172 1.53 -2.46 -9.30
CA LEU A 172 2.16 -1.25 -9.86
C LEU A 172 3.50 -0.93 -9.19
N PHE A 173 3.60 -1.08 -7.87
CA PHE A 173 4.83 -0.78 -7.15
C PHE A 173 6.02 -1.64 -7.62
N PRO A 174 6.00 -2.98 -7.57
CA PRO A 174 7.14 -3.78 -8.01
C PRO A 174 7.44 -3.62 -9.52
N ARG A 175 6.42 -3.45 -10.36
CA ARG A 175 6.60 -3.16 -11.79
C ARG A 175 7.31 -1.81 -12.01
N TYR A 176 6.94 -0.77 -11.26
CA TYR A 176 7.61 0.52 -11.29
C TYR A 176 9.09 0.41 -10.91
N VAL A 177 9.40 -0.32 -9.83
CA VAL A 177 10.79 -0.54 -9.39
C VAL A 177 11.59 -1.23 -10.49
N LEU A 178 11.09 -2.31 -11.09
CA LEU A 178 11.80 -3.00 -12.18
C LEU A 178 12.01 -2.10 -13.41
N CYS A 179 10.98 -1.34 -13.81
CA CYS A 179 11.07 -0.45 -14.97
C CYS A 179 12.04 0.74 -14.79
N THR A 180 12.30 1.16 -13.55
CA THR A 180 13.07 2.37 -13.25
C THR A 180 14.43 2.10 -12.64
N LYS A 181 14.60 1.02 -11.88
CA LYS A 181 15.82 0.70 -11.16
C LYS A 181 16.62 -0.45 -11.78
N TYR A 182 15.93 -1.35 -12.48
CA TYR A 182 16.50 -2.57 -13.04
C TYR A 182 16.31 -2.69 -14.55
N ASP A 183 16.13 -1.57 -15.23
CA ASP A 183 15.93 -1.52 -16.67
C ASP A 183 17.09 -2.14 -17.48
N LYS A 184 18.31 -2.13 -16.92
CA LYS A 184 19.49 -2.74 -17.53
C LYS A 184 19.53 -4.28 -17.45
N SER A 185 18.70 -4.87 -16.61
CA SER A 185 18.54 -6.34 -16.50
C SER A 185 17.72 -6.93 -17.63
N PHE A 186 17.10 -6.08 -18.46
CA PHE A 186 16.20 -6.48 -19.54
C PHE A 186 16.72 -6.01 -20.89
N SER A 187 16.35 -6.73 -21.97
CA SER A 187 16.61 -6.25 -23.33
C SER A 187 15.80 -4.97 -23.62
N ALA A 188 16.25 -4.20 -24.63
CA ALA A 188 15.57 -2.96 -25.04
C ALA A 188 14.09 -3.18 -25.43
N SER A 189 13.76 -4.32 -26.02
CA SER A 189 12.37 -4.67 -26.37
C SER A 189 11.55 -5.01 -25.13
N GLN A 190 12.10 -5.81 -24.18
CA GLN A 190 11.41 -6.17 -22.94
C GLN A 190 11.10 -4.95 -22.09
N ILE A 191 12.08 -4.09 -21.85
CA ILE A 191 11.85 -2.89 -21.03
C ILE A 191 10.85 -1.93 -21.68
N LYS A 192 10.84 -1.82 -23.01
CA LYS A 192 9.86 -1.03 -23.75
C LYS A 192 8.43 -1.55 -23.53
N GLU A 193 8.23 -2.86 -23.64
CA GLU A 193 6.90 -3.47 -23.42
C GLU A 193 6.47 -3.38 -21.93
N MET A 194 7.38 -3.60 -20.99
CA MET A 194 7.10 -3.44 -19.57
C MET A 194 6.64 -2.02 -19.24
N ARG A 195 7.35 -1.00 -19.74
CA ARG A 195 6.98 0.41 -19.54
C ARG A 195 5.65 0.76 -20.20
N LYS A 196 5.40 0.26 -21.41
CA LYS A 196 4.13 0.47 -22.12
C LYS A 196 2.96 -0.16 -21.36
N SER A 197 3.11 -1.41 -20.91
CA SER A 197 2.09 -2.10 -20.11
C SER A 197 1.85 -1.40 -18.78
N PHE A 198 2.92 -0.99 -18.10
CA PHE A 198 2.80 -0.24 -16.86
C PHE A 198 2.02 1.07 -17.03
N LEU A 199 2.38 1.89 -18.02
CA LEU A 199 1.71 3.16 -18.29
C LEU A 199 0.24 2.97 -18.64
N LYS A 200 -0.06 1.98 -19.50
CA LYS A 200 -1.44 1.67 -19.85
C LYS A 200 -2.26 1.32 -18.61
N ASP A 201 -1.78 0.41 -17.78
CA ASP A 201 -2.50 -0.02 -16.58
C ASP A 201 -2.63 1.12 -15.56
N PHE A 202 -1.61 1.97 -15.46
CA PHE A 202 -1.61 3.15 -14.59
C PHE A 202 -2.69 4.16 -15.02
N GLU A 203 -2.79 4.46 -16.32
CA GLU A 203 -3.81 5.33 -16.90
C GLU A 203 -5.21 4.72 -16.81
N ASP A 204 -5.37 3.43 -17.13
CA ASP A 204 -6.66 2.71 -17.04
C ASP A 204 -7.21 2.66 -15.60
N LEU A 205 -6.34 2.73 -14.61
CA LEU A 205 -6.70 2.83 -13.19
C LEU A 205 -7.12 4.26 -12.78
N GLY A 206 -6.97 5.25 -13.66
CA GLY A 206 -7.33 6.64 -13.39
C GLY A 206 -6.27 7.41 -12.57
N ASN A 207 -5.01 7.02 -12.71
CA ASN A 207 -3.87 7.69 -12.08
C ASN A 207 -3.22 8.72 -13.00
#